data_99721339a95ecccb6797ca65c6612c64
#
_entry.id   99721339a95ecccb6797ca65c6612c64
#
_cell.length_a   1.000
_cell.length_b   1.000
_cell.length_c   1.000
_cell.angle_alpha   90.00
_cell.angle_beta   90.00
_cell.angle_gamma   90.00
#
_symmetry.space_group_name_H-M   'P 1'
#
loop_
_entity.id
_entity.type
_entity.pdbx_description
1 polymer ?
#
loop_
_entity_poly.entity_id
_entity_poly.type
_entity_poly.pdbx_seq_one_letter_code
_entity_poly.pdbx_strand_id
1 'polypeptide(L)'
;MWLLLAVYQLTLGVSGHDPQCGVFRWLSSAGVALSMTLCIFVTHLIYQWVLVPSAKKGGKALSDIGFSSFGNLCVHYAVPWLTVVQWLLWQDKSGLTIGRAAWWLVLPLAYFAFGMARGATGKPIGHTKRCYPYPFMDPQVMGKRFWPVVLLLIAAFFGLGCLFVGISRLL
;
A
#
# COMPACT_ATOMS: atom_id res chain seq x y z
N MET A 1 2.78 3.79 -5.38
CA MET A 1 2.52 4.08 -3.95
C MET A 1 3.52 5.08 -3.37
N TRP A 2 4.84 4.89 -3.55
CA TRP A 2 5.89 5.78 -3.01
C TRP A 2 5.78 7.22 -3.50
N LEU A 3 5.49 7.43 -4.79
CA LEU A 3 5.27 8.77 -5.33
C LEU A 3 4.09 9.47 -4.65
N LEU A 4 3.00 8.74 -4.41
CA LEU A 4 1.83 9.28 -3.71
C LEU A 4 2.17 9.70 -2.27
N LEU A 5 2.94 8.88 -1.54
CA LEU A 5 3.39 9.23 -0.21
C LEU A 5 4.31 10.46 -0.23
N ALA A 6 5.27 10.52 -1.15
CA ALA A 6 6.18 11.65 -1.28
C ALA A 6 5.42 12.95 -1.60
N VAL A 7 4.49 12.91 -2.56
CA VAL A 7 3.64 14.05 -2.89
C VAL A 7 2.77 14.46 -1.70
N TYR A 8 2.17 13.49 -1.00
CA TYR A 8 1.38 13.75 0.21
C TYR A 8 2.20 14.48 1.28
N GLN A 9 3.37 13.95 1.66
CA GLN A 9 4.21 14.55 2.70
C GLN A 9 4.73 15.93 2.29
N LEU A 10 5.16 16.10 1.03
CA LEU A 10 5.62 17.38 0.51
C LEU A 10 4.50 18.42 0.54
N THR A 11 3.31 18.06 0.03
CA THR A 11 2.16 18.99 -0.02
C THR A 11 1.69 19.34 1.39
N LEU A 12 1.70 18.37 2.31
CA LEU A 12 1.38 18.61 3.72
C LEU A 12 2.37 19.58 4.36
N GLY A 13 3.67 19.38 4.12
CA GLY A 13 4.72 20.27 4.63
C GLY A 13 4.61 21.70 4.06
N VAL A 14 4.41 21.83 2.77
CA VAL A 14 4.28 23.15 2.09
C VAL A 14 2.99 23.87 2.53
N SER A 15 1.86 23.16 2.55
CA SER A 15 0.56 23.77 2.90
C SER A 15 0.39 24.03 4.40
N GLY A 16 1.21 23.39 5.24
CA GLY A 16 1.20 23.56 6.70
C GLY A 16 1.60 24.96 7.18
N HIS A 17 2.18 25.80 6.31
CA HIS A 17 2.42 27.22 6.60
C HIS A 17 1.12 28.04 6.65
N ASP A 18 0.04 27.55 6.05
CA ASP A 18 -1.29 28.13 6.14
C ASP A 18 -2.30 27.08 6.62
N PRO A 19 -2.58 26.99 7.93
CA PRO A 19 -3.55 26.02 8.47
C PRO A 19 -4.98 26.21 7.97
N GLN A 20 -5.31 27.34 7.38
CA GLN A 20 -6.63 27.60 6.77
C GLN A 20 -6.71 27.14 5.32
N CYS A 21 -5.58 26.77 4.72
CA CYS A 21 -5.54 26.22 3.38
C CYS A 21 -6.43 24.97 3.27
N GLY A 22 -7.39 24.97 2.36
CA GLY A 22 -8.31 23.84 2.16
C GLY A 22 -7.60 22.55 1.80
N VAL A 23 -6.49 22.64 1.06
CA VAL A 23 -5.65 21.48 0.71
C VAL A 23 -5.00 20.91 1.97
N PHE A 24 -4.44 21.74 2.86
CA PHE A 24 -3.86 21.27 4.10
C PHE A 24 -4.91 20.57 4.98
N ARG A 25 -6.07 21.19 5.18
CA ARG A 25 -7.17 20.60 5.95
C ARG A 25 -7.64 19.26 5.40
N TRP A 26 -7.69 19.12 4.08
CA TRP A 26 -8.06 17.85 3.45
C TRP A 26 -6.98 16.79 3.62
N LEU A 27 -5.70 17.11 3.36
CA LEU A 27 -4.58 16.18 3.49
C LEU A 27 -4.35 15.75 4.94
N SER A 28 -4.49 16.67 5.90
CA SER A 28 -4.34 16.37 7.33
C SER A 28 -5.55 15.68 7.94
N SER A 29 -6.63 15.48 7.17
CA SER A 29 -7.80 14.77 7.67
C SER A 29 -7.46 13.32 8.05
N ALA A 30 -8.05 12.83 9.15
CA ALA A 30 -7.82 11.51 9.69
C ALA A 30 -8.00 10.38 8.64
N GLY A 31 -8.98 10.53 7.74
CA GLY A 31 -9.25 9.55 6.68
C GLY A 31 -8.16 9.49 5.61
N VAL A 32 -7.62 10.64 5.17
CA VAL A 32 -6.53 10.69 4.19
C VAL A 32 -5.24 10.20 4.82
N ALA A 33 -4.91 10.64 6.04
CA ALA A 33 -3.74 10.17 6.78
C ALA A 33 -3.75 8.65 6.98
N LEU A 34 -4.89 8.08 7.38
CA LEU A 34 -5.06 6.63 7.48
C LEU A 34 -4.85 5.94 6.14
N SER A 35 -5.46 6.44 5.06
CA SER A 35 -5.36 5.85 3.73
C SER A 35 -3.92 5.81 3.23
N MET A 36 -3.16 6.89 3.40
CA MET A 36 -1.74 6.95 3.01
C MET A 36 -0.88 5.99 3.83
N THR A 37 -1.11 5.94 5.14
CA THR A 37 -0.40 5.01 6.04
C THR A 37 -0.65 3.57 5.64
N LEU A 38 -1.90 3.17 5.43
CA LEU A 38 -2.27 1.80 5.03
C LEU A 38 -1.72 1.44 3.66
N CYS A 39 -1.77 2.35 2.68
CA CYS A 39 -1.21 2.12 1.36
C CYS A 39 0.29 1.79 1.39
N ILE A 40 1.05 2.51 2.20
CA ILE A 40 2.48 2.26 2.33
C ILE A 40 2.76 1.01 3.17
N PHE A 41 1.99 0.79 4.23
CA PHE A 41 2.15 -0.39 5.07
C PHE A 41 1.81 -1.69 4.33
N VAL A 42 0.78 -1.70 3.49
CA VAL A 42 0.47 -2.83 2.60
C VAL A 42 1.61 -3.14 1.63
N THR A 43 2.38 -2.14 1.19
CA THR A 43 3.58 -2.38 0.38
C THR A 43 4.59 -3.24 1.13
N HIS A 44 4.81 -2.98 2.43
CA HIS A 44 5.64 -3.83 3.30
C HIS A 44 5.06 -5.25 3.43
N LEU A 45 3.76 -5.37 3.71
CA LEU A 45 3.11 -6.67 3.91
C LEU A 45 3.19 -7.54 2.65
N ILE A 46 2.90 -6.98 1.47
CA ILE A 46 3.02 -7.70 0.20
C ILE A 46 4.47 -8.10 -0.07
N TYR A 47 5.42 -7.20 0.18
CA TYR A 47 6.83 -7.54 0.02
C TYR A 47 7.22 -8.71 0.91
N GLN A 48 6.93 -8.63 2.20
CA GLN A 48 7.33 -9.63 3.19
C GLN A 48 6.63 -10.98 3.01
N TRP A 49 5.32 -10.97 2.76
CA TRP A 49 4.50 -12.18 2.78
C TRP A 49 4.26 -12.79 1.40
N VAL A 50 4.45 -12.03 0.34
CA VAL A 50 4.22 -12.50 -1.03
C VAL A 50 5.52 -12.56 -1.84
N LEU A 51 6.25 -11.45 -1.93
CA LEU A 51 7.41 -11.37 -2.82
C LEU A 51 8.60 -12.17 -2.30
N VAL A 52 8.97 -12.01 -1.02
CA VAL A 52 10.10 -12.73 -0.41
C VAL A 52 9.88 -14.25 -0.45
N PRO A 53 8.72 -14.81 -0.02
CA PRO A 53 8.50 -16.25 -0.14
C PRO A 53 8.46 -16.76 -1.59
N SER A 54 7.91 -15.96 -2.51
CA SER A 54 7.87 -16.33 -3.94
C SER A 54 9.27 -16.40 -4.55
N ALA A 55 10.16 -15.48 -4.18
CA ALA A 55 11.54 -15.49 -4.64
C ALA A 55 12.31 -16.71 -4.10
N LYS A 56 12.15 -17.02 -2.81
CA LYS A 56 12.75 -18.21 -2.18
C LYS A 56 12.29 -19.51 -2.85
N LYS A 57 10.98 -19.64 -3.12
CA LYS A 57 10.43 -20.82 -3.85
C LYS A 57 10.95 -20.91 -5.28
N GLY A 58 11.26 -19.80 -5.91
CA GLY A 58 11.86 -19.74 -7.25
C GLY A 58 13.37 -19.96 -7.28
N GLY A 59 13.99 -20.35 -6.17
CA GLY A 59 15.44 -20.60 -6.07
C GLY A 59 16.31 -19.36 -6.15
N LYS A 60 15.74 -18.17 -6.02
CA LYS A 60 16.48 -16.91 -6.02
C LYS A 60 17.06 -16.63 -4.64
N ALA A 61 18.33 -16.23 -4.59
CA ALA A 61 18.90 -15.70 -3.36
C ALA A 61 18.22 -14.39 -2.97
N LEU A 62 18.19 -14.08 -1.67
CA LEU A 62 17.61 -12.80 -1.20
C LEU A 62 18.38 -11.59 -1.73
N SER A 63 19.68 -11.73 -1.99
CA SER A 63 20.52 -10.75 -2.67
C SER A 63 20.01 -10.42 -4.07
N ASP A 64 19.51 -11.42 -4.82
CA ASP A 64 19.05 -11.26 -6.22
C ASP A 64 17.78 -10.42 -6.34
N ILE A 65 17.01 -10.32 -5.24
CA ILE A 65 15.83 -9.45 -5.14
C ILE A 65 16.16 -8.12 -4.43
N GLY A 66 17.44 -7.81 -4.25
CA GLY A 66 17.89 -6.59 -3.61
C GLY A 66 17.60 -6.51 -2.10
N PHE A 67 17.29 -7.64 -1.43
CA PHE A 67 16.94 -7.66 -0.01
C PHE A 67 18.01 -7.01 0.88
N SER A 68 19.28 -7.17 0.53
CA SER A 68 20.42 -6.60 1.28
C SER A 68 20.77 -5.18 0.84
N SER A 69 20.12 -4.60 -0.19
CA SER A 69 20.40 -3.22 -0.59
C SER A 69 19.77 -2.24 0.41
N PHE A 70 20.50 -1.20 0.78
CA PHE A 70 20.01 -0.14 1.66
C PHE A 70 18.70 0.48 1.15
N GLY A 71 18.63 0.78 -0.15
CA GLY A 71 17.42 1.33 -0.75
C GLY A 71 16.21 0.41 -0.60
N ASN A 72 16.38 -0.90 -0.79
CA ASN A 72 15.29 -1.86 -0.63
C ASN A 72 14.83 -1.97 0.83
N LEU A 73 15.77 -1.95 1.79
CA LEU A 73 15.43 -1.92 3.22
C LEU A 73 14.66 -0.64 3.58
N CYS A 74 15.09 0.52 3.09
CA CYS A 74 14.37 1.77 3.32
C CYS A 74 12.95 1.69 2.76
N VAL A 75 12.81 1.28 1.50
CA VAL A 75 11.51 1.27 0.80
C VAL A 75 10.54 0.27 1.41
N HIS A 76 10.98 -0.93 1.75
CA HIS A 76 10.07 -1.99 2.17
C HIS A 76 9.97 -2.18 3.68
N TYR A 77 10.85 -1.57 4.48
CA TYR A 77 10.83 -1.71 5.94
C TYR A 77 10.82 -0.37 6.66
N ALA A 78 11.89 0.43 6.52
CA ALA A 78 12.03 1.63 7.35
C ALA A 78 10.89 2.62 7.13
N VAL A 79 10.61 3.02 5.89
CA VAL A 79 9.58 4.04 5.60
C VAL A 79 8.16 3.54 5.94
N PRO A 80 7.72 2.31 5.60
CA PRO A 80 6.42 1.82 6.04
C PRO A 80 6.22 1.85 7.55
N TRP A 81 7.20 1.39 8.32
CA TRP A 81 7.11 1.39 9.77
C TRP A 81 7.17 2.80 10.36
N LEU A 82 8.05 3.67 9.85
CA LEU A 82 8.08 5.08 10.26
C LEU A 82 6.76 5.80 9.98
N THR A 83 6.10 5.49 8.85
CA THR A 83 4.78 6.06 8.53
C THR A 83 3.71 5.58 9.51
N VAL A 84 3.75 4.30 9.93
CA VAL A 84 2.84 3.79 10.97
C VAL A 84 3.11 4.47 12.31
N VAL A 85 4.37 4.61 12.71
CA VAL A 85 4.75 5.30 13.95
C VAL A 85 4.32 6.77 13.90
N GLN A 86 4.55 7.46 12.78
CA GLN A 86 4.08 8.82 12.57
C GLN A 86 2.56 8.92 12.74
N TRP A 87 1.80 7.99 12.15
CA TRP A 87 0.36 7.95 12.29
C TRP A 87 -0.07 7.74 13.74
N LEU A 88 0.57 6.80 14.45
CA LEU A 88 0.26 6.50 15.85
C LEU A 88 0.48 7.70 16.77
N LEU A 89 1.58 8.45 16.57
CA LEU A 89 2.03 9.47 17.52
C LEU A 89 1.49 10.87 17.21
N TRP A 90 1.36 11.23 15.94
CA TRP A 90 1.14 12.64 15.56
C TRP A 90 -0.09 12.91 14.71
N GLN A 91 -0.63 11.89 14.02
CA GLN A 91 -1.78 12.15 13.15
C GLN A 91 -3.09 12.23 13.95
N ASP A 92 -3.97 13.13 13.51
CA ASP A 92 -5.33 13.18 14.04
C ASP A 92 -6.09 11.88 13.71
N LYS A 93 -6.76 11.34 14.71
CA LYS A 93 -7.55 10.10 14.59
C LYS A 93 -9.04 10.36 14.83
N SER A 94 -9.40 11.63 15.09
CA SER A 94 -10.76 12.01 15.39
C SER A 94 -11.71 11.67 14.24
N GLY A 95 -12.87 11.15 14.58
CA GLY A 95 -13.91 10.83 13.61
C GLY A 95 -13.58 9.69 12.64
N LEU A 96 -12.58 8.84 12.93
CA LEU A 96 -12.37 7.60 12.18
C LEU A 96 -13.51 6.62 12.45
N THR A 97 -14.10 6.13 11.37
CA THR A 97 -15.20 5.15 11.39
C THR A 97 -14.89 3.98 10.47
N ILE A 98 -15.59 2.87 10.64
CA ILE A 98 -15.48 1.70 9.74
C ILE A 98 -15.80 2.09 8.28
N GLY A 99 -16.76 2.99 8.07
CA GLY A 99 -17.04 3.50 6.72
C GLY A 99 -15.85 4.25 6.12
N ARG A 100 -15.14 5.06 6.91
CA ARG A 100 -13.89 5.70 6.47
C ARG A 100 -12.77 4.70 6.24
N ALA A 101 -12.72 3.61 7.03
CA ALA A 101 -11.81 2.50 6.78
C ALA A 101 -12.12 1.78 5.46
N ALA A 102 -13.35 1.77 4.96
CA ALA A 102 -13.65 1.22 3.65
C ALA A 102 -13.13 2.10 2.49
N TRP A 103 -13.11 3.43 2.67
CA TRP A 103 -12.65 4.35 1.63
C TRP A 103 -11.19 4.19 1.23
N TRP A 104 -10.33 3.76 2.14
CA TRP A 104 -8.92 3.55 1.78
C TRP A 104 -8.74 2.45 0.71
N LEU A 105 -9.69 1.51 0.62
CA LEU A 105 -9.67 0.45 -0.41
C LEU A 105 -9.73 0.99 -1.84
N VAL A 106 -10.23 2.20 -2.04
CA VAL A 106 -10.27 2.84 -3.35
C VAL A 106 -8.89 2.88 -4.01
N LEU A 107 -7.83 3.16 -3.24
CA LEU A 107 -6.46 3.23 -3.76
C LEU A 107 -5.91 1.87 -4.22
N PRO A 108 -5.93 0.79 -3.40
CA PRO A 108 -5.49 -0.52 -3.87
C PRO A 108 -6.41 -1.11 -4.97
N LEU A 109 -7.72 -0.82 -4.96
CA LEU A 109 -8.63 -1.25 -6.03
C LEU A 109 -8.34 -0.50 -7.35
N ALA A 110 -8.08 0.80 -7.29
CA ALA A 110 -7.65 1.57 -8.47
C ALA A 110 -6.31 1.05 -9.01
N TYR A 111 -5.36 0.74 -8.13
CA TYR A 111 -4.10 0.12 -8.54
C TYR A 111 -4.32 -1.27 -9.15
N PHE A 112 -5.20 -2.08 -8.58
CA PHE A 112 -5.57 -3.38 -9.12
C PHE A 112 -6.18 -3.24 -10.52
N ALA A 113 -7.16 -2.35 -10.70
CA ALA A 113 -7.79 -2.08 -11.98
C ALA A 113 -6.77 -1.61 -13.03
N PHE A 114 -5.89 -0.67 -12.66
CA PHE A 114 -4.78 -0.23 -13.52
C PHE A 114 -3.86 -1.40 -13.89
N GLY A 115 -3.45 -2.22 -12.92
CA GLY A 115 -2.59 -3.37 -13.15
C GLY A 115 -3.24 -4.41 -14.08
N MET A 116 -4.55 -4.64 -13.94
CA MET A 116 -5.32 -5.51 -14.83
C MET A 116 -5.41 -4.96 -16.25
N ALA A 117 -5.77 -3.69 -16.40
CA ALA A 117 -5.82 -3.02 -17.70
C ALA A 117 -4.44 -3.03 -18.39
N ARG A 118 -3.37 -2.74 -17.63
CA ARG A 118 -2.00 -2.77 -18.14
C ARG A 118 -1.56 -4.18 -18.56
N GLY A 119 -1.87 -5.19 -17.74
CA GLY A 119 -1.56 -6.59 -18.01
C GLY A 119 -2.27 -7.11 -19.26
N ALA A 120 -3.53 -6.72 -19.45
CA ALA A 120 -4.33 -7.07 -20.63
C ALA A 120 -3.74 -6.57 -21.95
N THR A 121 -2.85 -5.56 -21.93
CA THR A 121 -2.15 -5.12 -23.16
C THR A 121 -1.13 -6.15 -23.68
N GLY A 122 -0.80 -7.18 -22.91
CA GLY A 122 0.21 -8.20 -23.26
C GLY A 122 1.65 -7.69 -23.30
N LYS A 123 1.89 -6.42 -23.00
CA LYS A 123 3.26 -5.86 -23.04
C LYS A 123 4.01 -6.19 -21.75
N PRO A 124 5.25 -6.69 -21.82
CA PRO A 124 6.06 -6.98 -20.63
C PRO A 124 6.32 -5.74 -19.77
N ILE A 125 6.52 -5.94 -18.45
CA ILE A 125 6.89 -4.88 -17.52
C ILE A 125 8.42 -4.82 -17.40
N GLY A 126 9.01 -3.69 -17.83
CA GLY A 126 10.44 -3.48 -17.79
C GLY A 126 11.21 -4.59 -18.54
N HIS A 127 12.24 -5.14 -17.91
CA HIS A 127 13.05 -6.25 -18.44
C HIS A 127 12.50 -7.64 -18.07
N THR A 128 11.32 -7.72 -17.47
CA THR A 128 10.69 -8.98 -17.09
C THR A 128 9.86 -9.55 -18.24
N LYS A 129 9.62 -10.87 -18.25
CA LYS A 129 8.67 -11.49 -19.18
C LYS A 129 7.21 -11.41 -18.68
N ARG A 130 6.96 -10.75 -17.56
CA ARG A 130 5.63 -10.65 -16.94
C ARG A 130 4.88 -9.44 -17.43
N CYS A 131 3.59 -9.63 -17.76
CA CYS A 131 2.68 -8.53 -18.13
C CYS A 131 2.00 -7.92 -16.90
N TYR A 132 1.88 -8.67 -15.82
CA TYR A 132 1.25 -8.23 -14.56
C TYR A 132 2.29 -7.92 -13.47
N PRO A 133 2.04 -6.90 -12.61
CA PRO A 133 2.98 -6.49 -11.56
C PRO A 133 3.29 -7.60 -10.55
N TYR A 134 2.29 -8.41 -10.23
CA TYR A 134 2.40 -9.50 -9.25
C TYR A 134 1.85 -10.81 -9.83
N PRO A 135 2.39 -11.98 -9.43
CA PRO A 135 1.88 -13.27 -9.89
C PRO A 135 0.40 -13.49 -9.55
N PHE A 136 -0.08 -12.99 -8.41
CA PHE A 136 -1.48 -13.12 -8.00
C PHE A 136 -2.44 -12.22 -8.79
N MET A 137 -1.92 -11.26 -9.56
CA MET A 137 -2.70 -10.44 -10.49
C MET A 137 -2.77 -11.03 -11.90
N ASP A 138 -2.07 -12.13 -12.17
CA ASP A 138 -2.08 -12.79 -13.48
C ASP A 138 -3.16 -13.89 -13.52
N PRO A 139 -4.28 -13.69 -14.27
CA PRO A 139 -5.35 -14.67 -14.33
C PRO A 139 -4.91 -16.00 -14.95
N GLN A 140 -3.91 -15.98 -15.85
CA GLN A 140 -3.41 -17.20 -16.49
C GLN A 140 -2.59 -18.03 -15.50
N VAL A 141 -1.79 -17.37 -14.66
CA VAL A 141 -0.99 -18.04 -13.62
C VAL A 141 -1.89 -18.57 -12.50
N MET A 142 -2.91 -17.78 -12.10
CA MET A 142 -3.78 -18.12 -10.98
C MET A 142 -4.91 -19.09 -11.33
N GLY A 143 -5.36 -19.08 -12.58
CA GLY A 143 -6.48 -19.93 -13.03
C GLY A 143 -7.73 -19.77 -12.15
N LYS A 144 -8.32 -20.87 -11.72
CA LYS A 144 -9.54 -20.88 -10.88
C LYS A 144 -9.36 -20.20 -9.51
N ARG A 145 -8.12 -20.01 -9.04
CA ARG A 145 -7.81 -19.38 -7.74
C ARG A 145 -7.79 -17.85 -7.82
N PHE A 146 -7.88 -17.27 -9.02
CA PHE A 146 -7.76 -15.82 -9.20
C PHE A 146 -8.77 -15.02 -8.35
N TRP A 147 -10.05 -15.24 -8.57
CA TRP A 147 -11.09 -14.53 -7.85
C TRP A 147 -11.11 -14.80 -6.33
N PRO A 148 -11.00 -16.05 -5.86
CA PRO A 148 -10.85 -16.31 -4.43
C PRO A 148 -9.69 -15.55 -3.78
N VAL A 149 -8.54 -15.45 -4.43
CA VAL A 149 -7.38 -14.71 -3.90
C VAL A 149 -7.62 -13.20 -3.92
N VAL A 150 -8.23 -12.67 -4.98
CA VAL A 150 -8.59 -11.23 -5.03
C VAL A 150 -9.56 -10.87 -3.91
N LEU A 151 -10.61 -11.66 -3.69
CA LEU A 151 -11.57 -11.44 -2.62
C LEU A 151 -10.92 -11.54 -1.22
N LEU A 152 -10.04 -12.52 -1.03
CA LEU A 152 -9.28 -12.67 0.22
C LEU A 152 -8.41 -11.43 0.50
N LEU A 153 -7.73 -10.90 -0.52
CA LEU A 153 -6.91 -9.68 -0.38
C LEU A 153 -7.77 -8.46 -0.03
N ILE A 154 -8.93 -8.30 -0.68
CA ILE A 154 -9.86 -7.21 -0.36
C ILE A 154 -10.33 -7.33 1.09
N ALA A 155 -10.72 -8.53 1.53
CA ALA A 155 -11.14 -8.77 2.91
C ALA A 155 -10.01 -8.51 3.91
N ALA A 156 -8.77 -8.95 3.61
CA ALA A 156 -7.60 -8.70 4.44
C ALA A 156 -7.28 -7.21 4.54
N PHE A 157 -7.36 -6.47 3.45
CA PHE A 157 -7.12 -5.02 3.42
C PHE A 157 -8.23 -4.27 4.19
N PHE A 158 -9.49 -4.67 4.03
CA PHE A 158 -10.58 -4.12 4.84
C PHE A 158 -10.37 -4.40 6.33
N GLY A 159 -10.03 -5.63 6.69
CA GLY A 159 -9.71 -6.02 8.07
C GLY A 159 -8.56 -5.20 8.66
N LEU A 160 -7.51 -4.92 7.86
CA LEU A 160 -6.42 -4.05 8.26
C LEU A 160 -6.92 -2.63 8.55
N GLY A 161 -7.78 -2.07 7.70
CA GLY A 161 -8.42 -0.78 7.94
C GLY A 161 -9.24 -0.75 9.24
N CYS A 162 -10.03 -1.81 9.48
CA CYS A 162 -10.80 -1.96 10.72
C CYS A 162 -9.90 -2.06 11.96
N LEU A 163 -8.77 -2.76 11.85
CA LEU A 163 -7.77 -2.85 12.92
C LEU A 163 -7.24 -1.47 13.30
N PHE A 164 -6.85 -0.66 12.32
CA PHE A 164 -6.35 0.70 12.57
C PHE A 164 -7.42 1.62 13.18
N VAL A 165 -8.68 1.49 12.73
CA VAL A 165 -9.82 2.19 13.37
C VAL A 165 -10.03 1.68 14.81
N GLY A 166 -9.85 0.39 15.08
CA GLY A 166 -9.87 -0.15 16.43
C GLY A 166 -8.78 0.45 17.32
N ILE A 167 -7.54 0.49 16.81
CA ILE A 167 -6.40 1.10 17.51
C ILE A 167 -6.66 2.59 17.78
N SER A 168 -7.23 3.33 16.83
CA SER A 168 -7.52 4.76 17.01
C SER A 168 -8.50 5.08 18.14
N ARG A 169 -9.29 4.10 18.57
CA ARG A 169 -10.22 4.25 19.69
C ARG A 169 -9.58 3.99 21.06
N LEU A 170 -8.37 3.45 21.05
CA LEU A 170 -7.60 3.17 22.27
C LEU A 170 -6.61 4.27 22.60
N LEU A 171 -6.36 5.17 21.64
CA LEU A 171 -5.44 6.30 21.73
C LEU A 171 -6.18 7.63 21.92
#